data_2920452bb65be077bded57b741eeafb2
#
_entry.id   2920452bb65be077bded57b741eeafb2
#
_cell.length_a   1.000
_cell.length_b   1.000
_cell.length_c   1.000
_cell.angle_alpha   90.00
_cell.angle_beta   90.00
_cell.angle_gamma   90.00
#
_symmetry.space_group_name_H-M   'P 1'
#
loop_
_entity.id
_entity.type
_entity.pdbx_description
1 polymer ?
#
loop_
_entity_poly.entity_id
_entity_poly.type
_entity_poly.pdbx_seq_one_letter_code
_entity_poly.pdbx_strand_id
1 'polypeptide(L)'
;MKAVGFNRPLPVSDENCLLDIELPAPELRERDLLVEVRAVSVNPADVKVRAAHTPAAGQYRVLGWDAAGVVKAVGSGVQHFQVGDEVYYAGVINRPGSYAELQAVGERIVARKPRTLDFAQAAALPLTALTAWETLFDRLDVNKPVAGGSRALLLVGGAGGVGSITIQLLKTLTDIQIIATASRPESENWVRALGADFVINHHHNLPEQVAALGIGAPSWAFSTNHSERYLPQLAELLAPQGRIALIDDPDVLDANPLKSKSISLHWEFMFTRALRETADIARQGEILAKVAQLVDEGRLHSTATQTINGINAANLRQAHQLVERGDMVGKVVLAGW
;
A
#
# COMPACT_ATOMS: atom_id res chain seq x y z
N MET A 1 -8.80 6.08 -25.93
CA MET A 1 -8.01 6.68 -24.83
C MET A 1 -6.62 6.05 -24.82
N LYS A 2 -5.60 6.82 -24.44
CA LYS A 2 -4.26 6.26 -24.23
C LYS A 2 -4.25 5.39 -22.96
N ALA A 3 -3.44 4.35 -22.97
CA ALA A 3 -3.20 3.48 -21.84
C ALA A 3 -1.81 2.84 -21.94
N VAL A 4 -1.34 2.30 -20.82
CA VAL A 4 -0.16 1.44 -20.81
C VAL A 4 -0.58 0.05 -20.32
N GLY A 5 -0.26 -0.96 -21.13
CA GLY A 5 -0.64 -2.34 -20.84
C GLY A 5 0.45 -3.34 -21.24
N PHE A 6 0.23 -4.59 -20.88
CA PHE A 6 1.08 -5.71 -21.32
C PHE A 6 0.21 -6.86 -21.82
N ASN A 7 0.77 -7.69 -22.71
CA ASN A 7 0.09 -8.85 -23.30
C ASN A 7 0.79 -10.19 -23.02
N ARG A 8 1.94 -10.15 -22.35
CA ARG A 8 2.69 -11.33 -21.88
C ARG A 8 3.60 -10.96 -20.72
N PRO A 9 3.87 -11.89 -19.80
CA PRO A 9 4.82 -11.65 -18.72
C PRO A 9 6.25 -11.60 -19.28
N LEU A 10 6.91 -10.45 -19.11
CA LEU A 10 8.29 -10.23 -19.51
C LEU A 10 9.06 -9.61 -18.34
N PRO A 11 10.37 -9.84 -18.24
CA PRO A 11 11.20 -9.15 -17.25
C PRO A 11 11.16 -7.64 -17.49
N VAL A 12 11.33 -6.84 -16.44
CA VAL A 12 11.28 -5.38 -16.54
C VAL A 12 12.39 -4.79 -17.41
N SER A 13 13.47 -5.55 -17.65
CA SER A 13 14.55 -5.18 -18.57
C SER A 13 14.16 -5.26 -20.05
N ASP A 14 13.09 -5.99 -20.40
CA ASP A 14 12.57 -6.04 -21.77
C ASP A 14 11.75 -4.78 -22.07
N GLU A 15 12.06 -4.09 -23.18
CA GLU A 15 11.37 -2.87 -23.57
C GLU A 15 9.88 -3.08 -23.88
N ASN A 16 9.48 -4.32 -24.19
CA ASN A 16 8.10 -4.69 -24.51
C ASN A 16 7.32 -5.19 -23.27
N CYS A 17 7.89 -5.14 -22.06
CA CYS A 17 7.20 -5.59 -20.86
C CYS A 17 6.00 -4.70 -20.47
N LEU A 18 6.00 -3.46 -20.95
CA LEU A 18 4.90 -2.50 -20.92
C LEU A 18 4.88 -1.75 -22.25
N LEU A 19 3.70 -1.55 -22.80
CA LEU A 19 3.47 -0.95 -24.11
C LEU A 19 2.49 0.21 -24.02
N ASP A 20 2.76 1.29 -24.75
CA ASP A 20 1.77 2.33 -25.00
C ASP A 20 0.72 1.79 -25.99
N ILE A 21 -0.54 1.84 -25.63
CA ILE A 21 -1.67 1.29 -26.37
C ILE A 21 -2.85 2.26 -26.44
N GLU A 22 -3.74 2.04 -27.38
CA GLU A 22 -5.02 2.73 -27.44
C GLU A 22 -6.17 1.75 -27.15
N LEU A 23 -7.07 2.17 -26.27
CA LEU A 23 -8.25 1.40 -25.88
C LEU A 23 -9.52 2.25 -26.04
N PRO A 24 -10.69 1.63 -26.20
CA PRO A 24 -11.95 2.36 -26.05
C PRO A 24 -12.09 2.90 -24.60
N ALA A 25 -12.89 3.95 -24.43
CA ALA A 25 -13.25 4.40 -23.08
C ALA A 25 -13.99 3.28 -22.32
N PRO A 26 -13.77 3.13 -21.00
CA PRO A 26 -14.44 2.08 -20.25
C PRO A 26 -15.95 2.35 -20.13
N GLU A 27 -16.75 1.29 -20.20
CA GLU A 27 -18.18 1.35 -19.89
C GLU A 27 -18.38 1.43 -18.38
N LEU A 28 -19.33 2.28 -17.97
CA LEU A 28 -19.68 2.47 -16.56
C LEU A 28 -20.72 1.44 -16.11
N ARG A 29 -20.48 0.83 -14.98
CA ARG A 29 -21.51 0.15 -14.22
C ARG A 29 -22.37 1.18 -13.47
N GLU A 30 -23.50 0.75 -12.94
CA GLU A 30 -24.47 1.62 -12.27
C GLU A 30 -23.86 2.52 -11.19
N ARG A 31 -22.92 2.01 -10.41
CA ARG A 31 -22.26 2.73 -9.30
C ARG A 31 -20.78 3.07 -9.58
N ASP A 32 -20.39 3.17 -10.83
CA ASP A 32 -19.04 3.55 -11.21
C ASP A 32 -18.91 5.07 -11.42
N LEU A 33 -17.73 5.55 -11.10
CA LEU A 33 -17.19 6.84 -11.51
C LEU A 33 -16.28 6.62 -12.71
N LEU A 34 -16.36 7.45 -13.74
CA LEU A 34 -15.34 7.58 -14.77
C LEU A 34 -14.38 8.66 -14.33
N VAL A 35 -13.16 8.27 -14.02
CA VAL A 35 -12.13 9.18 -13.55
C VAL A 35 -11.11 9.45 -14.65
N GLU A 36 -10.88 10.74 -14.95
CA GLU A 36 -9.72 11.18 -15.72
C GLU A 36 -8.50 11.14 -14.80
N VAL A 37 -7.63 10.17 -15.02
CA VAL A 37 -6.46 9.93 -14.19
C VAL A 37 -5.41 11.02 -14.45
N ARG A 38 -4.97 11.68 -13.40
CA ARG A 38 -3.96 12.75 -13.43
C ARG A 38 -2.61 12.27 -12.94
N ALA A 39 -2.61 11.35 -11.99
CA ALA A 39 -1.40 10.77 -11.43
C ALA A 39 -1.66 9.34 -10.95
N VAL A 40 -0.61 8.53 -10.98
CA VAL A 40 -0.59 7.14 -10.54
C VAL A 40 0.65 6.88 -9.69
N SER A 41 0.63 5.83 -8.90
CA SER A 41 1.79 5.38 -8.14
C SER A 41 2.00 3.88 -8.35
N VAL A 42 3.26 3.45 -8.38
CA VAL A 42 3.61 2.05 -8.60
C VAL A 42 3.75 1.32 -7.27
N ASN A 43 3.23 0.10 -7.22
CA ASN A 43 3.25 -0.77 -6.06
C ASN A 43 3.91 -2.13 -6.39
N PRO A 44 4.41 -2.87 -5.39
CA PRO A 44 4.87 -4.25 -5.59
C PRO A 44 3.82 -5.16 -6.26
N ALA A 45 2.52 -4.92 -6.02
CA ALA A 45 1.43 -5.65 -6.68
C ALA A 45 1.45 -5.49 -8.20
N ASP A 46 1.73 -4.28 -8.72
CA ASP A 46 1.84 -4.01 -10.16
C ASP A 46 2.94 -4.87 -10.79
N VAL A 47 4.09 -4.89 -10.13
CA VAL A 47 5.28 -5.65 -10.56
C VAL A 47 5.01 -7.15 -10.54
N LYS A 48 4.43 -7.68 -9.46
CA LYS A 48 4.10 -9.09 -9.31
C LYS A 48 3.09 -9.54 -10.38
N VAL A 49 2.02 -8.77 -10.60
CA VAL A 49 1.02 -9.10 -11.63
C VAL A 49 1.62 -9.02 -13.03
N ARG A 50 2.45 -8.04 -13.35
CA ARG A 50 3.15 -7.96 -14.63
C ARG A 50 4.03 -9.20 -14.87
N ALA A 51 4.76 -9.64 -13.84
CA ALA A 51 5.69 -10.76 -13.96
C ALA A 51 5.02 -12.13 -14.06
N ALA A 52 3.83 -12.30 -13.44
CA ALA A 52 3.20 -13.62 -13.30
C ALA A 52 1.94 -13.82 -14.16
N HIS A 53 1.23 -12.75 -14.54
CA HIS A 53 -0.05 -12.88 -15.23
C HIS A 53 0.15 -12.95 -16.76
N THR A 54 -0.52 -13.90 -17.40
CA THR A 54 -0.61 -13.98 -18.86
C THR A 54 -2.00 -13.57 -19.31
N PRO A 55 -2.16 -12.40 -19.96
CA PRO A 55 -3.44 -12.00 -20.54
C PRO A 55 -3.92 -13.00 -21.62
N ALA A 56 -5.23 -13.03 -21.87
CA ALA A 56 -5.79 -13.84 -22.97
C ALA A 56 -5.21 -13.40 -24.32
N ALA A 57 -5.11 -14.32 -25.26
CA ALA A 57 -4.53 -14.05 -26.57
C ALA A 57 -5.21 -12.84 -27.26
N GLY A 58 -4.40 -11.91 -27.73
CA GLY A 58 -4.86 -10.66 -28.37
C GLY A 58 -5.38 -9.59 -27.41
N GLN A 59 -5.32 -9.82 -26.10
CA GLN A 59 -5.74 -8.84 -25.10
C GLN A 59 -4.55 -8.20 -24.39
N TYR A 60 -4.75 -6.97 -23.95
CA TYR A 60 -3.84 -6.26 -23.04
C TYR A 60 -4.43 -6.17 -21.64
N ARG A 61 -3.58 -6.29 -20.65
CA ARG A 61 -3.91 -5.96 -19.26
C ARG A 61 -3.32 -4.63 -18.87
N VAL A 62 -4.17 -3.71 -18.41
CA VAL A 62 -3.79 -2.43 -17.83
C VAL A 62 -3.61 -2.62 -16.34
N LEU A 63 -2.46 -2.22 -15.80
CA LEU A 63 -2.12 -2.22 -14.39
C LEU A 63 -2.42 -0.86 -13.73
N GLY A 64 -2.06 -0.74 -12.46
CA GLY A 64 -2.18 0.48 -11.67
C GLY A 64 -3.26 0.38 -10.61
N TRP A 65 -2.81 0.38 -9.34
CA TRP A 65 -3.70 0.31 -8.18
C TRP A 65 -3.37 1.41 -7.17
N ASP A 66 -3.13 2.59 -7.71
CA ASP A 66 -3.10 3.88 -7.04
C ASP A 66 -3.37 4.96 -8.07
N ALA A 67 -4.35 5.81 -7.83
CA ALA A 67 -4.67 6.91 -8.71
C ALA A 67 -5.20 8.13 -7.97
N ALA A 68 -4.96 9.29 -8.55
CA ALA A 68 -5.66 10.52 -8.25
C ALA A 68 -6.09 11.18 -9.56
N GLY A 69 -7.29 11.74 -9.60
CA GLY A 69 -7.85 12.30 -10.83
C GLY A 69 -9.15 13.06 -10.61
N VAL A 70 -9.83 13.34 -11.71
CA VAL A 70 -11.08 14.14 -11.72
C VAL A 70 -12.23 13.31 -12.29
N VAL A 71 -13.37 13.30 -11.64
CA VAL A 71 -14.58 12.62 -12.11
C VAL A 71 -15.09 13.29 -13.38
N LYS A 72 -15.23 12.53 -14.47
CA LYS A 72 -15.72 13.01 -15.79
C LYS A 72 -17.16 12.58 -16.06
N ALA A 73 -17.58 11.44 -15.53
CA ALA A 73 -18.93 10.94 -15.61
C ALA A 73 -19.24 10.04 -14.41
N VAL A 74 -20.51 9.83 -14.14
CA VAL A 74 -20.99 8.97 -13.05
C VAL A 74 -22.07 8.03 -13.58
N GLY A 75 -22.08 6.78 -13.07
CA GLY A 75 -23.14 5.82 -13.32
C GLY A 75 -24.47 6.27 -12.70
N SER A 76 -25.58 5.72 -13.18
CA SER A 76 -26.94 6.15 -12.79
C SER A 76 -27.29 5.96 -11.31
N GLY A 77 -26.58 5.08 -10.61
CA GLY A 77 -26.79 4.78 -9.19
C GLY A 77 -25.77 5.43 -8.24
N VAL A 78 -24.86 6.29 -8.74
CA VAL A 78 -23.90 7.02 -7.92
C VAL A 78 -24.59 8.06 -7.06
N GLN A 79 -24.22 8.14 -5.78
CA GLN A 79 -24.88 8.99 -4.79
C GLN A 79 -23.96 10.00 -4.11
N HIS A 80 -22.64 9.74 -4.06
CA HIS A 80 -21.71 10.48 -3.22
C HIS A 80 -20.74 11.38 -3.99
N PHE A 81 -20.72 11.27 -5.31
CA PHE A 81 -19.79 12.01 -6.19
C PHE A 81 -20.52 12.62 -7.38
N GLN A 82 -19.92 13.67 -7.91
CA GLN A 82 -20.38 14.36 -9.12
C GLN A 82 -19.23 14.67 -10.07
N VAL A 83 -19.56 15.02 -11.30
CA VAL A 83 -18.58 15.48 -12.30
C VAL A 83 -17.84 16.70 -11.77
N GLY A 84 -16.50 16.68 -11.88
CA GLY A 84 -15.61 17.71 -11.39
C GLY A 84 -15.00 17.42 -10.00
N ASP A 85 -15.52 16.43 -9.25
CA ASP A 85 -14.90 16.04 -7.97
C ASP A 85 -13.48 15.53 -8.20
N GLU A 86 -12.52 16.02 -7.41
CA GLU A 86 -11.15 15.51 -7.34
C GLU A 86 -11.09 14.34 -6.37
N VAL A 87 -10.66 13.18 -6.86
CA VAL A 87 -10.72 11.91 -6.12
C VAL A 87 -9.38 11.18 -6.11
N TYR A 88 -9.24 10.26 -5.16
CA TYR A 88 -8.11 9.33 -5.11
C TYR A 88 -8.57 7.95 -4.60
N TYR A 89 -7.91 6.88 -5.04
CA TYR A 89 -8.34 5.51 -4.75
C TYR A 89 -7.27 4.49 -5.16
N ALA A 90 -7.39 3.26 -4.63
CA ALA A 90 -6.54 2.14 -5.00
C ALA A 90 -7.11 1.27 -6.15
N GLY A 91 -8.43 1.24 -6.36
CA GLY A 91 -9.05 0.41 -7.38
C GLY A 91 -9.21 -1.06 -6.97
N VAL A 92 -9.42 -1.94 -7.94
CA VAL A 92 -9.67 -3.39 -7.74
C VAL A 92 -8.79 -4.23 -8.66
N ILE A 93 -8.15 -5.27 -8.11
CA ILE A 93 -7.15 -6.06 -8.84
C ILE A 93 -7.72 -6.85 -10.03
N ASN A 94 -9.02 -7.14 -10.06
CA ASN A 94 -9.69 -7.87 -11.14
C ASN A 94 -10.36 -6.97 -12.19
N ARG A 95 -10.14 -5.64 -12.13
CA ARG A 95 -10.62 -4.67 -13.14
C ARG A 95 -9.41 -4.02 -13.83
N PRO A 96 -9.61 -3.39 -15.02
CA PRO A 96 -8.57 -2.57 -15.65
C PRO A 96 -8.04 -1.50 -14.68
N GLY A 97 -6.74 -1.37 -14.62
CA GLY A 97 -6.05 -0.48 -13.68
C GLY A 97 -5.98 0.98 -14.13
N SER A 98 -5.23 1.76 -13.37
CA SER A 98 -5.12 3.23 -13.54
C SER A 98 -4.06 3.68 -14.56
N TYR A 99 -3.30 2.77 -15.18
CA TYR A 99 -2.36 3.17 -16.24
C TYR A 99 -3.11 3.46 -17.54
N ALA A 100 -4.12 4.31 -17.46
CA ALA A 100 -4.97 4.75 -18.57
C ALA A 100 -5.48 6.18 -18.32
N GLU A 101 -5.73 6.94 -19.39
CA GLU A 101 -6.27 8.31 -19.28
C GLU A 101 -7.62 8.34 -18.54
N LEU A 102 -8.42 7.26 -18.70
CA LEU A 102 -9.73 7.12 -18.05
C LEU A 102 -9.83 5.76 -17.36
N GLN A 103 -10.31 5.75 -16.13
CA GLN A 103 -10.59 4.52 -15.38
C GLN A 103 -12.01 4.53 -14.83
N ALA A 104 -12.70 3.39 -14.93
CA ALA A 104 -13.97 3.16 -14.25
C ALA A 104 -13.73 2.49 -12.90
N VAL A 105 -14.21 3.11 -11.82
CA VAL A 105 -14.04 2.63 -10.44
C VAL A 105 -15.33 2.80 -9.64
N GLY A 106 -15.66 1.81 -8.80
CA GLY A 106 -16.87 1.87 -7.96
C GLY A 106 -16.77 2.95 -6.88
N GLU A 107 -17.81 3.77 -6.73
CA GLU A 107 -17.83 4.91 -5.78
C GLU A 107 -17.51 4.53 -4.33
N ARG A 108 -17.85 3.30 -3.90
CA ARG A 108 -17.71 2.85 -2.50
C ARG A 108 -16.26 2.72 -2.02
N ILE A 109 -15.31 2.62 -2.96
CA ILE A 109 -13.87 2.48 -2.65
C ILE A 109 -13.06 3.72 -3.01
N VAL A 110 -13.73 4.84 -3.24
CA VAL A 110 -13.15 6.13 -3.64
C VAL A 110 -13.37 7.16 -2.54
N ALA A 111 -12.46 8.09 -2.39
CA ALA A 111 -12.65 9.27 -1.56
C ALA A 111 -12.23 10.55 -2.31
N ARG A 112 -12.70 11.71 -1.83
CA ARG A 112 -12.16 12.99 -2.28
C ARG A 112 -10.71 13.10 -1.88
N LYS A 113 -9.88 13.54 -2.83
CA LYS A 113 -8.46 13.79 -2.62
C LYS A 113 -8.24 14.81 -1.50
N PRO A 114 -7.18 14.69 -0.67
CA PRO A 114 -6.79 15.76 0.23
C PRO A 114 -6.64 17.09 -0.53
N ARG A 115 -7.23 18.15 -0.02
CA ARG A 115 -7.21 19.48 -0.69
C ARG A 115 -5.82 20.11 -0.70
N THR A 116 -5.01 19.78 0.30
CA THR A 116 -3.67 20.33 0.49
C THR A 116 -2.61 19.66 -0.37
N LEU A 117 -2.92 18.50 -1.01
CA LEU A 117 -2.00 17.78 -1.88
C LEU A 117 -2.34 18.00 -3.35
N ASP A 118 -1.32 18.01 -4.20
CA ASP A 118 -1.49 17.86 -5.64
C ASP A 118 -1.85 16.39 -6.00
N PHE A 119 -2.14 16.12 -7.29
CA PHE A 119 -2.52 14.77 -7.72
C PHE A 119 -1.38 13.76 -7.55
N ALA A 120 -0.13 14.14 -7.80
CA ALA A 120 1.02 13.26 -7.66
C ALA A 120 1.22 12.85 -6.20
N GLN A 121 1.21 13.82 -5.30
CA GLN A 121 1.32 13.58 -3.86
C GLN A 121 0.16 12.72 -3.33
N ALA A 122 -1.06 12.95 -3.80
CA ALA A 122 -2.25 12.21 -3.39
C ALA A 122 -2.22 10.76 -3.89
N ALA A 123 -1.76 10.52 -5.12
CA ALA A 123 -1.66 9.18 -5.70
C ALA A 123 -0.69 8.24 -4.97
N ALA A 124 0.21 8.76 -4.13
CA ALA A 124 1.14 7.95 -3.34
C ALA A 124 0.49 7.25 -2.14
N LEU A 125 -0.75 7.58 -1.79
CA LEU A 125 -1.34 7.20 -0.51
C LEU A 125 -2.31 6.01 -0.55
N PRO A 126 -3.23 5.87 -1.52
CA PRO A 126 -4.43 5.04 -1.36
C PRO A 126 -4.14 3.59 -0.98
N LEU A 127 -3.40 2.83 -1.79
CA LEU A 127 -3.13 1.42 -1.54
C LEU A 127 -2.39 1.22 -0.22
N THR A 128 -1.34 2.00 -0.01
CA THR A 128 -0.51 1.87 1.18
C THR A 128 -1.23 2.29 2.46
N ALA A 129 -2.07 3.32 2.41
CA ALA A 129 -2.87 3.77 3.54
C ALA A 129 -3.98 2.76 3.90
N LEU A 130 -4.67 2.18 2.91
CA LEU A 130 -5.63 1.11 3.13
C LEU A 130 -4.94 -0.11 3.76
N THR A 131 -3.83 -0.57 3.18
CA THR A 131 -3.05 -1.69 3.74
C THR A 131 -2.64 -1.44 5.18
N ALA A 132 -2.06 -0.28 5.47
CA ALA A 132 -1.61 0.04 6.82
C ALA A 132 -2.78 0.17 7.81
N TRP A 133 -3.85 0.85 7.42
CA TRP A 133 -5.02 1.04 8.27
C TRP A 133 -5.69 -0.29 8.61
N GLU A 134 -6.00 -1.10 7.59
CA GLU A 134 -6.64 -2.41 7.78
C GLU A 134 -5.74 -3.33 8.60
N THR A 135 -4.43 -3.34 8.35
CA THR A 135 -3.47 -4.10 9.17
C THR A 135 -3.52 -3.69 10.64
N LEU A 136 -3.43 -2.40 10.93
CA LEU A 136 -3.33 -1.91 12.30
C LEU A 136 -4.63 -2.08 13.08
N PHE A 137 -5.75 -1.68 12.49
CA PHE A 137 -7.00 -1.54 13.23
C PHE A 137 -7.98 -2.70 13.03
N ASP A 138 -7.96 -3.36 11.86
CA ASP A 138 -8.89 -4.45 11.57
C ASP A 138 -8.25 -5.85 11.78
N ARG A 139 -6.91 -5.99 11.63
CA ARG A 139 -6.20 -7.28 11.79
C ARG A 139 -5.48 -7.38 13.13
N LEU A 140 -4.53 -6.49 13.37
CA LEU A 140 -3.78 -6.48 14.62
C LEU A 140 -4.61 -5.99 15.81
N ASP A 141 -5.69 -5.24 15.56
CA ASP A 141 -6.53 -4.64 16.61
C ASP A 141 -5.65 -3.98 17.69
N VAL A 142 -4.81 -3.03 17.25
CA VAL A 142 -3.76 -2.41 18.10
C VAL A 142 -4.34 -1.64 19.29
N ASN A 143 -5.65 -1.33 19.27
CA ASN A 143 -6.35 -0.72 20.39
C ASN A 143 -6.63 -1.70 21.53
N LYS A 144 -6.58 -3.04 21.26
CA LYS A 144 -6.77 -4.08 22.27
C LYS A 144 -5.41 -4.50 22.83
N PRO A 145 -5.13 -4.21 24.10
CA PRO A 145 -3.86 -4.56 24.74
C PRO A 145 -3.58 -6.08 24.71
N VAL A 146 -2.29 -6.43 24.74
CA VAL A 146 -1.80 -7.80 24.97
C VAL A 146 -1.30 -7.88 26.42
N ALA A 147 -1.83 -8.82 27.18
CA ALA A 147 -1.48 -8.98 28.60
C ALA A 147 0.03 -9.29 28.76
N GLY A 148 0.73 -8.44 29.55
CA GLY A 148 2.16 -8.59 29.78
C GLY A 148 3.07 -8.14 28.60
N GLY A 149 2.50 -7.74 27.47
CA GLY A 149 3.25 -7.15 26.37
C GLY A 149 3.42 -5.64 26.54
N SER A 150 4.54 -5.11 26.02
CA SER A 150 4.72 -3.66 25.93
C SER A 150 3.83 -3.08 24.84
N ARG A 151 3.44 -1.82 24.98
CA ARG A 151 2.69 -1.09 23.92
C ARG A 151 3.65 -0.67 22.82
N ALA A 152 4.26 -1.65 22.18
CA ALA A 152 5.20 -1.47 21.09
C ALA A 152 4.85 -2.34 19.90
N LEU A 153 5.08 -1.82 18.70
CA LEU A 153 4.93 -2.51 17.43
C LEU A 153 6.29 -2.54 16.71
N LEU A 154 6.74 -3.74 16.32
CA LEU A 154 7.88 -3.90 15.43
C LEU A 154 7.39 -3.89 13.98
N LEU A 155 7.92 -2.97 13.18
CA LEU A 155 7.62 -2.81 11.76
C LEU A 155 8.82 -3.20 10.91
N VAL A 156 8.72 -4.31 10.20
CA VAL A 156 9.72 -4.74 9.22
C VAL A 156 9.46 -4.01 7.89
N GLY A 157 10.49 -3.39 7.33
CA GLY A 157 10.37 -2.60 6.09
C GLY A 157 9.81 -1.19 6.32
N GLY A 158 10.23 -0.53 7.40
CA GLY A 158 9.71 0.78 7.82
C GLY A 158 9.82 1.90 6.78
N ALA A 159 10.84 1.88 5.91
CA ALA A 159 11.07 2.95 4.95
C ALA A 159 10.31 2.80 3.62
N GLY A 160 9.71 1.64 3.34
CA GLY A 160 8.89 1.43 2.14
C GLY A 160 7.56 2.19 2.20
N GLY A 161 6.76 2.14 1.13
CA GLY A 161 5.49 2.87 1.03
C GLY A 161 4.52 2.54 2.17
N VAL A 162 4.25 1.25 2.45
CA VAL A 162 3.37 0.83 3.55
C VAL A 162 3.99 1.18 4.90
N GLY A 163 5.29 0.91 5.10
CA GLY A 163 5.97 1.24 6.35
C GLY A 163 5.90 2.73 6.68
N SER A 164 6.10 3.58 5.70
CA SER A 164 6.07 5.04 5.85
C SER A 164 4.74 5.58 6.36
N ILE A 165 3.63 5.10 5.80
CA ILE A 165 2.31 5.54 6.26
C ILE A 165 1.89 4.84 7.57
N THR A 166 2.36 3.60 7.82
CA THR A 166 2.14 2.88 9.08
C THR A 166 2.72 3.65 10.26
N ILE A 167 3.96 4.15 10.15
CA ILE A 167 4.60 4.96 11.19
C ILE A 167 3.77 6.20 11.48
N GLN A 168 3.36 6.93 10.45
CA GLN A 168 2.56 8.14 10.60
C GLN A 168 1.19 7.86 11.25
N LEU A 169 0.49 6.80 10.83
CA LEU A 169 -0.82 6.42 11.41
C LEU A 169 -0.69 6.06 12.88
N LEU A 170 0.29 5.24 13.25
CA LEU A 170 0.55 4.88 14.65
C LEU A 170 0.85 6.12 15.49
N LYS A 171 1.74 7.00 15.02
CA LYS A 171 2.12 8.22 15.74
C LYS A 171 0.97 9.20 15.89
N THR A 172 0.08 9.24 14.90
CA THR A 172 -1.05 10.18 14.87
C THR A 172 -2.24 9.71 15.68
N LEU A 173 -2.52 8.39 15.69
CA LEU A 173 -3.77 7.83 16.18
C LEU A 173 -3.61 6.99 17.46
N THR A 174 -2.38 6.72 17.89
CA THR A 174 -2.11 5.83 19.05
C THR A 174 -0.97 6.38 19.91
N ASP A 175 -0.76 5.73 21.07
CA ASP A 175 0.38 5.94 21.97
C ASP A 175 1.41 4.78 21.89
N ILE A 176 1.35 3.97 20.83
CA ILE A 176 2.22 2.80 20.62
C ILE A 176 3.63 3.26 20.26
N GLN A 177 4.62 2.68 20.93
CA GLN A 177 6.01 2.86 20.57
C GLN A 177 6.34 2.10 19.27
N ILE A 178 7.00 2.77 18.34
CA ILE A 178 7.26 2.27 17.00
C ILE A 178 8.72 1.87 16.88
N ILE A 179 8.98 0.57 16.68
CA ILE A 179 10.29 0.03 16.36
C ILE A 179 10.32 -0.23 14.86
N ALA A 180 10.93 0.63 14.06
CA ALA A 180 11.04 0.45 12.62
C ALA A 180 12.36 -0.20 12.23
N THR A 181 12.33 -1.11 11.23
CA THR A 181 13.58 -1.62 10.67
C THR A 181 14.03 -0.77 9.48
N ALA A 182 15.30 -0.37 9.49
CA ALA A 182 16.00 0.26 8.40
C ALA A 182 17.48 -0.12 8.44
N SER A 183 18.20 -0.10 7.31
CA SER A 183 19.59 -0.58 7.25
C SER A 183 20.55 0.37 6.54
N ARG A 184 20.06 1.50 6.03
CA ARG A 184 20.86 2.51 5.33
C ARG A 184 20.60 3.88 5.96
N PRO A 185 21.58 4.78 5.99
CA PRO A 185 21.42 6.11 6.59
C PRO A 185 20.20 6.88 6.09
N GLU A 186 19.94 6.83 4.78
CA GLU A 186 18.77 7.47 4.16
C GLU A 186 17.44 6.91 4.72
N SER A 187 17.30 5.57 4.76
CA SER A 187 16.10 4.92 5.27
C SER A 187 15.93 5.11 6.79
N GLU A 188 17.04 5.14 7.55
CA GLU A 188 16.98 5.43 8.99
C GLU A 188 16.53 6.86 9.28
N ASN A 189 17.10 7.84 8.57
CA ASN A 189 16.68 9.23 8.70
C ASN A 189 15.21 9.43 8.33
N TRP A 190 14.76 8.75 7.27
CA TRP A 190 13.38 8.80 6.82
C TRP A 190 12.40 8.28 7.88
N VAL A 191 12.61 7.07 8.41
CA VAL A 191 11.69 6.50 9.40
C VAL A 191 11.69 7.31 10.71
N ARG A 192 12.84 7.88 11.11
CA ARG A 192 12.90 8.80 12.26
C ARG A 192 12.13 10.08 12.01
N ALA A 193 12.26 10.69 10.84
CA ALA A 193 11.53 11.89 10.47
C ALA A 193 10.01 11.65 10.43
N LEU A 194 9.55 10.44 10.10
CA LEU A 194 8.14 10.04 10.14
C LEU A 194 7.61 9.75 11.55
N GLY A 195 8.49 9.65 12.57
CA GLY A 195 8.11 9.49 13.96
C GLY A 195 8.36 8.12 14.57
N ALA A 196 9.22 7.27 13.98
CA ALA A 196 9.65 6.04 14.62
C ALA A 196 10.42 6.35 15.90
N ASP A 197 10.03 5.72 17.01
CA ASP A 197 10.67 5.92 18.31
C ASP A 197 12.02 5.22 18.39
N PHE A 198 12.13 4.05 17.76
CA PHE A 198 13.37 3.27 17.67
C PHE A 198 13.60 2.79 16.23
N VAL A 199 14.86 2.72 15.85
CA VAL A 199 15.28 2.17 14.55
C VAL A 199 16.30 1.08 14.78
N ILE A 200 16.05 -0.10 14.24
CA ILE A 200 16.93 -1.27 14.32
C ILE A 200 17.26 -1.78 12.91
N ASN A 201 18.36 -2.51 12.77
CA ASN A 201 18.83 -2.99 11.48
C ASN A 201 18.39 -4.43 11.22
N HIS A 202 17.61 -4.65 10.17
CA HIS A 202 17.09 -5.97 9.79
C HIS A 202 18.16 -6.95 9.27
N HIS A 203 19.41 -6.51 9.07
CA HIS A 203 20.53 -7.40 8.75
C HIS A 203 21.14 -8.07 9.98
N HIS A 204 20.80 -7.61 11.19
CA HIS A 204 21.28 -8.16 12.45
C HIS A 204 20.15 -8.90 13.19
N ASN A 205 20.47 -9.60 14.26
CA ASN A 205 19.52 -10.32 15.09
C ASN A 205 18.48 -9.35 15.70
N LEU A 206 17.21 -9.49 15.29
CA LEU A 206 16.12 -8.61 15.76
C LEU A 206 15.80 -8.81 17.24
N PRO A 207 15.68 -10.05 17.79
CA PRO A 207 15.47 -10.28 19.22
C PRO A 207 16.50 -9.59 20.12
N GLU A 208 17.79 -9.69 19.82
CA GLU A 208 18.86 -9.05 20.59
C GLU A 208 18.73 -7.52 20.56
N GLN A 209 18.49 -6.94 19.39
CA GLN A 209 18.32 -5.49 19.25
C GLN A 209 17.08 -4.98 20.01
N VAL A 210 15.95 -5.69 19.92
CA VAL A 210 14.72 -5.31 20.65
C VAL A 210 14.93 -5.44 22.16
N ALA A 211 15.58 -6.50 22.64
CA ALA A 211 15.92 -6.67 24.05
C ALA A 211 16.80 -5.52 24.58
N ALA A 212 17.75 -5.06 23.78
CA ALA A 212 18.65 -3.95 24.12
C ALA A 212 17.92 -2.60 24.27
N LEU A 213 16.70 -2.44 23.73
CA LEU A 213 15.89 -1.23 23.90
C LEU A 213 15.33 -1.08 25.32
N GLY A 214 15.24 -2.16 26.11
CA GLY A 214 14.76 -2.14 27.48
C GLY A 214 13.26 -1.83 27.63
N ILE A 215 12.47 -1.95 26.55
CA ILE A 215 11.03 -1.61 26.57
C ILE A 215 10.11 -2.82 26.81
N GLY A 216 10.68 -4.00 27.05
CA GLY A 216 9.95 -5.26 27.16
C GLY A 216 9.59 -5.87 25.83
N ALA A 217 8.86 -7.00 25.84
CA ALA A 217 8.48 -7.71 24.63
C ALA A 217 7.33 -6.97 23.91
N PRO A 218 7.48 -6.61 22.62
CA PRO A 218 6.42 -5.94 21.86
C PRO A 218 5.14 -6.78 21.76
N SER A 219 3.99 -6.13 21.74
CA SER A 219 2.68 -6.76 21.59
C SER A 219 2.36 -7.11 20.14
N TRP A 220 2.90 -6.35 19.19
CA TRP A 220 2.56 -6.45 17.77
C TRP A 220 3.80 -6.45 16.88
N ALA A 221 3.69 -7.16 15.76
CA ALA A 221 4.64 -7.05 14.66
C ALA A 221 3.88 -6.93 13.33
N PHE A 222 4.42 -6.11 12.44
CA PHE A 222 3.95 -5.98 11.08
C PHE A 222 5.13 -6.20 10.12
N SER A 223 5.06 -7.27 9.32
CA SER A 223 6.06 -7.60 8.32
C SER A 223 5.55 -7.26 6.93
N THR A 224 6.32 -6.42 6.20
CA THR A 224 5.92 -5.97 4.86
C THR A 224 6.63 -6.72 3.73
N ASN A 225 7.68 -7.49 4.06
CA ASN A 225 8.47 -8.24 3.10
C ASN A 225 9.30 -9.33 3.79
N HIS A 226 9.68 -10.38 3.03
CA HIS A 226 10.52 -11.48 3.50
C HIS A 226 10.05 -12.11 4.82
N SER A 227 8.73 -12.25 4.96
CA SER A 227 8.12 -12.70 6.22
C SER A 227 8.56 -14.11 6.62
N GLU A 228 8.87 -14.99 5.66
CA GLU A 228 9.44 -16.31 5.90
C GLU A 228 10.77 -16.27 6.66
N ARG A 229 11.57 -15.25 6.38
CA ARG A 229 12.88 -15.02 7.04
C ARG A 229 12.73 -14.47 8.45
N TYR A 230 11.77 -13.58 8.65
CA TYR A 230 11.63 -12.85 9.92
C TYR A 230 10.70 -13.54 10.91
N LEU A 231 9.77 -14.38 10.47
CA LEU A 231 8.75 -14.99 11.34
C LEU A 231 9.33 -15.72 12.56
N PRO A 232 10.43 -16.51 12.47
CA PRO A 232 11.04 -17.13 13.65
C PRO A 232 11.51 -16.11 14.67
N GLN A 233 12.16 -15.02 14.22
CA GLN A 233 12.64 -13.95 15.09
C GLN A 233 11.48 -13.16 15.71
N LEU A 234 10.41 -12.91 14.95
CA LEU A 234 9.20 -12.26 15.45
C LEU A 234 8.51 -13.10 16.52
N ALA A 235 8.47 -14.43 16.33
CA ALA A 235 7.95 -15.36 17.34
C ALA A 235 8.76 -15.33 18.64
N GLU A 236 10.08 -15.20 18.55
CA GLU A 236 10.97 -15.11 19.71
C GLU A 236 10.80 -13.80 20.49
N LEU A 237 10.79 -12.65 19.80
CA LEU A 237 10.80 -11.33 20.44
C LEU A 237 9.44 -10.86 20.98
N LEU A 238 8.33 -11.33 20.37
CA LEU A 238 7.01 -10.89 20.78
C LEU A 238 6.58 -11.46 22.14
N ALA A 239 5.73 -10.71 22.83
CA ALA A 239 5.06 -11.17 24.03
C ALA A 239 4.17 -12.38 23.74
N PRO A 240 3.96 -13.29 24.72
CA PRO A 240 2.91 -14.31 24.63
C PRO A 240 1.55 -13.68 24.31
N GLN A 241 0.76 -14.33 23.45
CA GLN A 241 -0.52 -13.83 22.92
C GLN A 241 -0.38 -12.56 22.03
N GLY A 242 0.84 -12.23 21.61
CA GLY A 242 1.09 -11.16 20.64
C GLY A 242 0.44 -11.43 19.28
N ARG A 243 0.46 -10.45 18.39
CA ARG A 243 -0.16 -10.54 17.06
C ARG A 243 0.82 -10.14 15.98
N ILE A 244 0.86 -10.90 14.89
CA ILE A 244 1.68 -10.64 13.71
C ILE A 244 0.75 -10.43 12.52
N ALA A 245 1.04 -9.43 11.68
CA ALA A 245 0.41 -9.27 10.38
C ALA A 245 1.45 -9.30 9.26
N LEU A 246 1.05 -9.87 8.12
CA LEU A 246 1.86 -10.04 6.90
C LEU A 246 1.09 -9.51 5.69
N ILE A 247 1.85 -8.98 4.69
CA ILE A 247 1.28 -8.49 3.42
C ILE A 247 2.03 -9.01 2.19
N ASP A 248 3.12 -9.72 2.37
CA ASP A 248 3.88 -10.35 1.29
C ASP A 248 3.37 -11.78 1.00
N ASP A 249 3.93 -12.41 -0.03
CA ASP A 249 3.46 -13.70 -0.56
C ASP A 249 4.61 -14.74 -0.48
N PRO A 250 5.00 -15.22 0.71
CA PRO A 250 6.01 -16.26 0.82
C PRO A 250 5.47 -17.60 0.27
N ASP A 251 6.31 -18.32 -0.49
CA ASP A 251 5.94 -19.64 -1.03
C ASP A 251 5.65 -20.65 0.10
N VAL A 252 6.40 -20.56 1.19
CA VAL A 252 6.24 -21.39 2.40
C VAL A 252 6.41 -20.54 3.65
N LEU A 253 5.49 -20.69 4.58
CA LEU A 253 5.54 -20.01 5.87
C LEU A 253 5.34 -21.04 7.00
N ASP A 254 6.39 -21.30 7.80
CA ASP A 254 6.28 -22.15 8.97
C ASP A 254 5.73 -21.39 10.19
N ALA A 255 4.48 -21.62 10.52
CA ALA A 255 3.81 -20.99 11.67
C ALA A 255 4.04 -21.74 13.00
N ASN A 256 4.74 -22.90 13.03
CA ASN A 256 4.95 -23.66 14.27
C ASN A 256 5.65 -22.85 15.38
N PRO A 257 6.62 -21.98 15.11
CA PRO A 257 7.24 -21.16 16.16
C PRO A 257 6.27 -20.31 16.97
N LEU A 258 5.10 -19.95 16.42
CA LEU A 258 4.11 -19.11 17.09
C LEU A 258 3.32 -19.86 18.18
N LYS A 259 3.28 -21.19 18.10
CA LYS A 259 2.39 -22.03 18.92
C LYS A 259 2.66 -21.91 20.42
N SER A 260 3.92 -21.96 20.85
CA SER A 260 4.28 -21.98 22.28
C SER A 260 3.88 -20.71 23.03
N LYS A 261 3.77 -19.58 22.32
CA LYS A 261 3.33 -18.29 22.86
C LYS A 261 1.90 -17.93 22.48
N SER A 262 1.15 -18.81 21.81
CA SER A 262 -0.21 -18.52 21.30
C SER A 262 -0.28 -17.22 20.48
N ILE A 263 0.76 -16.91 19.71
CA ILE A 263 0.79 -15.73 18.86
C ILE A 263 -0.17 -15.94 17.69
N SER A 264 -1.02 -14.96 17.41
CA SER A 264 -1.91 -15.00 16.25
C SER A 264 -1.23 -14.41 15.01
N LEU A 265 -1.50 -15.02 13.85
CA LEU A 265 -1.01 -14.60 12.55
C LEU A 265 -2.18 -14.11 11.70
N HIS A 266 -2.01 -12.93 11.10
CA HIS A 266 -3.01 -12.29 10.28
C HIS A 266 -2.44 -11.98 8.89
N TRP A 267 -3.22 -12.29 7.85
CA TRP A 267 -2.96 -11.80 6.52
C TRP A 267 -3.71 -10.49 6.28
N GLU A 268 -3.04 -9.51 5.69
CA GLU A 268 -3.70 -8.37 5.11
C GLU A 268 -3.52 -8.35 3.60
N PHE A 269 -4.63 -8.34 2.88
CA PHE A 269 -4.71 -8.16 1.44
C PHE A 269 -5.79 -7.12 1.15
N MET A 270 -5.38 -5.86 1.02
CA MET A 270 -6.29 -4.72 0.94
C MET A 270 -7.31 -4.81 -0.20
N PHE A 271 -7.07 -5.64 -1.21
CA PHE A 271 -8.06 -5.88 -2.27
C PHE A 271 -9.24 -6.74 -1.84
N THR A 272 -9.19 -7.42 -0.70
CA THR A 272 -10.22 -8.40 -0.29
C THR A 272 -11.61 -7.81 -0.31
N ARG A 273 -11.83 -6.63 0.26
CA ARG A 273 -13.14 -5.99 0.32
C ARG A 273 -13.70 -5.69 -1.07
N ALA A 274 -12.90 -5.09 -1.93
CA ALA A 274 -13.30 -4.73 -3.29
C ALA A 274 -13.40 -5.96 -4.21
N LEU A 275 -12.45 -6.90 -4.11
CA LEU A 275 -12.41 -8.12 -4.94
C LEU A 275 -13.56 -9.08 -4.65
N ARG A 276 -13.98 -9.19 -3.38
CA ARG A 276 -15.04 -10.10 -2.92
C ARG A 276 -16.39 -9.40 -2.72
N GLU A 277 -16.44 -8.09 -2.98
CA GLU A 277 -17.65 -7.27 -2.76
C GLU A 277 -18.28 -7.52 -1.39
N THR A 278 -17.43 -7.47 -0.34
CA THR A 278 -17.87 -7.75 1.04
C THR A 278 -18.92 -6.75 1.49
N ALA A 279 -19.73 -7.12 2.50
CA ALA A 279 -20.79 -6.25 3.01
C ALA A 279 -20.27 -4.89 3.50
N ASP A 280 -19.01 -4.83 3.93
CA ASP A 280 -18.32 -3.65 4.42
C ASP A 280 -17.40 -2.98 3.37
N ILE A 281 -17.60 -3.21 2.09
CA ILE A 281 -16.76 -2.66 0.99
C ILE A 281 -16.60 -1.13 1.09
N ALA A 282 -17.64 -0.41 1.54
CA ALA A 282 -17.60 1.05 1.69
C ALA A 282 -16.56 1.52 2.73
N ARG A 283 -16.10 0.61 3.61
CA ARG A 283 -15.06 0.91 4.59
C ARG A 283 -13.78 1.46 3.97
N GLN A 284 -13.44 1.03 2.73
CA GLN A 284 -12.25 1.56 2.03
C GLN A 284 -12.41 3.04 1.68
N GLY A 285 -13.55 3.45 1.16
CA GLY A 285 -13.84 4.88 0.92
C GLY A 285 -13.82 5.70 2.22
N GLU A 286 -14.38 5.16 3.32
CA GLU A 286 -14.35 5.81 4.64
C GLU A 286 -12.93 5.98 5.18
N ILE A 287 -12.09 4.94 5.08
CA ILE A 287 -10.68 4.99 5.49
C ILE A 287 -9.95 6.08 4.69
N LEU A 288 -10.07 6.08 3.37
CA LEU A 288 -9.45 7.09 2.53
C LEU A 288 -9.96 8.51 2.86
N ALA A 289 -11.26 8.69 3.10
CA ALA A 289 -11.80 9.97 3.53
C ALA A 289 -11.19 10.44 4.86
N LYS A 290 -10.98 9.51 5.81
CA LYS A 290 -10.32 9.82 7.08
C LYS A 290 -8.85 10.15 6.91
N VAL A 291 -8.13 9.44 6.03
CA VAL A 291 -6.74 9.75 5.67
C VAL A 291 -6.66 11.13 5.03
N ALA A 292 -7.56 11.46 4.10
CA ALA A 292 -7.61 12.79 3.48
C ALA A 292 -7.82 13.91 4.50
N GLN A 293 -8.73 13.71 5.46
CA GLN A 293 -8.95 14.65 6.56
C GLN A 293 -7.66 14.87 7.38
N LEU A 294 -6.98 13.79 7.77
CA LEU A 294 -5.75 13.86 8.57
C LEU A 294 -4.61 14.56 7.81
N VAL A 295 -4.55 14.38 6.50
CA VAL A 295 -3.60 15.10 5.64
C VAL A 295 -3.94 16.59 5.60
N ASP A 296 -5.19 16.95 5.40
CA ASP A 296 -5.64 18.35 5.36
C ASP A 296 -5.45 19.07 6.72
N GLU A 297 -5.47 18.31 7.82
CA GLU A 297 -5.14 18.77 9.18
C GLU A 297 -3.62 18.88 9.43
N GLY A 298 -2.77 18.50 8.48
CA GLY A 298 -1.30 18.49 8.60
C GLY A 298 -0.75 17.41 9.54
N ARG A 299 -1.54 16.38 9.85
CA ARG A 299 -1.19 15.26 10.75
C ARG A 299 -0.62 14.05 10.03
N LEU A 300 -0.89 13.93 8.74
CA LEU A 300 -0.28 12.96 7.83
C LEU A 300 0.31 13.70 6.63
N HIS A 301 1.37 13.14 6.07
CA HIS A 301 2.06 13.68 4.89
C HIS A 301 2.11 12.64 3.78
N SER A 302 2.18 13.12 2.53
CA SER A 302 2.41 12.25 1.39
C SER A 302 3.69 11.44 1.55
N THR A 303 3.65 10.20 1.10
CA THR A 303 4.82 9.31 1.07
C THR A 303 5.55 9.33 -0.28
N ALA A 304 5.16 10.21 -1.21
CA ALA A 304 5.84 10.42 -2.48
C ALA A 304 7.25 10.97 -2.24
N THR A 305 8.27 10.28 -2.72
CA THR A 305 9.67 10.71 -2.64
C THR A 305 10.28 10.95 -4.02
N GLN A 306 9.68 10.38 -5.05
CA GLN A 306 10.10 10.55 -6.44
C GLN A 306 8.90 10.75 -7.36
N THR A 307 8.95 11.78 -8.22
CA THR A 307 7.94 12.04 -9.24
C THR A 307 8.58 11.95 -10.62
N ILE A 308 7.97 11.18 -11.53
CA ILE A 308 8.35 11.06 -12.94
C ILE A 308 7.25 11.75 -13.77
N ASN A 309 7.62 12.66 -14.64
CA ASN A 309 6.67 13.36 -15.50
C ASN A 309 6.35 12.53 -16.74
N GLY A 310 5.07 12.37 -17.03
CA GLY A 310 4.53 11.61 -18.15
C GLY A 310 4.21 10.15 -17.81
N ILE A 311 2.93 9.79 -17.92
CA ILE A 311 2.46 8.41 -17.79
C ILE A 311 2.56 7.75 -19.16
N ASN A 312 3.61 6.96 -19.38
CA ASN A 312 3.88 6.21 -20.61
C ASN A 312 4.66 4.93 -20.30
N ALA A 313 4.77 4.03 -21.27
CA ALA A 313 5.40 2.73 -21.08
C ALA A 313 6.87 2.83 -20.62
N ALA A 314 7.65 3.76 -21.16
CA ALA A 314 9.05 3.93 -20.79
C ALA A 314 9.21 4.38 -19.32
N ASN A 315 8.45 5.37 -18.90
CA ASN A 315 8.48 5.90 -17.54
C ASN A 315 7.92 4.91 -16.52
N LEU A 316 6.86 4.18 -16.87
CA LEU A 316 6.33 3.10 -16.02
C LEU A 316 7.33 1.95 -15.87
N ARG A 317 8.05 1.56 -16.93
CA ARG A 317 9.14 0.59 -16.80
C ARG A 317 10.21 1.06 -15.82
N GLN A 318 10.63 2.33 -15.92
CA GLN A 318 11.59 2.89 -14.96
C GLN A 318 11.06 2.83 -13.52
N ALA A 319 9.81 3.17 -13.29
CA ALA A 319 9.19 3.09 -11.96
C ALA A 319 9.08 1.63 -11.46
N HIS A 320 8.70 0.68 -12.34
CA HIS A 320 8.71 -0.75 -12.01
C HIS A 320 10.10 -1.26 -11.64
N GLN A 321 11.15 -0.83 -12.35
CA GLN A 321 12.54 -1.16 -12.01
C GLN A 321 12.95 -0.66 -10.63
N LEU A 322 12.53 0.58 -10.28
CA LEU A 322 12.77 1.14 -8.96
C LEU A 322 12.12 0.29 -7.85
N VAL A 323 10.86 -0.11 -8.06
CA VAL A 323 10.12 -0.95 -7.09
C VAL A 323 10.71 -2.37 -6.99
N GLU A 324 11.11 -2.98 -8.12
CA GLU A 324 11.71 -4.32 -8.13
C GLU A 324 13.06 -4.40 -7.40
N ARG A 325 13.84 -3.32 -7.38
CA ARG A 325 15.10 -3.29 -6.62
C ARG A 325 14.88 -3.45 -5.11
N GLY A 326 13.68 -3.12 -4.60
CA GLY A 326 13.31 -3.30 -3.20
C GLY A 326 14.02 -2.35 -2.23
N ASP A 327 14.73 -1.36 -2.73
CA ASP A 327 15.52 -0.41 -1.94
C ASP A 327 14.92 0.99 -1.86
N MET A 328 13.72 1.19 -2.37
CA MET A 328 13.05 2.48 -2.37
C MET A 328 12.70 2.96 -0.95
N VAL A 329 12.85 4.26 -0.74
CA VAL A 329 12.27 5.00 0.38
C VAL A 329 10.97 5.65 -0.11
N GLY A 330 9.88 5.47 0.63
CA GLY A 330 8.58 6.03 0.24
C GLY A 330 8.03 5.44 -1.05
N LYS A 331 7.49 6.32 -1.92
CA LYS A 331 6.77 5.94 -3.15
C LYS A 331 7.26 6.71 -4.38
N VAL A 332 7.27 6.02 -5.53
CA VAL A 332 7.41 6.64 -6.85
C VAL A 332 6.03 6.88 -7.46
N VAL A 333 5.83 8.08 -7.99
CA VAL A 333 4.60 8.51 -8.65
C VAL A 333 4.89 9.00 -10.07
N LEU A 334 3.88 8.88 -10.95
CA LEU A 334 3.93 9.43 -12.29
C LEU A 334 2.74 10.37 -12.48
N ALA A 335 2.95 11.51 -13.15
CA ALA A 335 1.91 12.51 -13.36
C ALA A 335 1.93 13.07 -14.77
N GLY A 336 0.73 13.29 -15.33
CA GLY A 336 0.51 13.82 -16.69
C GLY A 336 0.53 12.72 -17.76
N TRP A 337 -0.22 12.99 -18.86
CA TRP A 337 -0.33 12.12 -20.04
C TRP A 337 0.30 12.77 -21.26
#